data_cfbd2d398978151fbd8f9f72a4f31409
#
_entry.id   cfbd2d398978151fbd8f9f72a4f31409
#
_cell.length_a   1.000
_cell.length_b   1.000
_cell.length_c   1.000
_cell.angle_alpha   90.00
_cell.angle_beta   90.00
_cell.angle_gamma   90.00
#
_symmetry.space_group_name_H-M   'P 1'
#
loop_
_entity.id
_entity.type
_entity.pdbx_description
1 polymer ?
#
loop_
_entity_poly.entity_id
_entity_poly.type
_entity_poly.pdbx_seq_one_letter_code
_entity_poly.pdbx_strand_id
1 'polypeptide(L)'
;MTTLVPREPYSKEELEKLYPKELQLQLVQVQLGLRTVIQGERTPVSSRFQNAGLAPYWPYCNVARRMIQMAASEKDLSSWNGFQWRRKMEAFGDRDESVVAVGATGDIEGIWQVHRLPRRIDRGRETTFELGQRLRHLYVDQLGFMPKIKSDTEDMYLRATPIPRALESLQQAFWGMYPASARTQDFPPPVIVARSFSDETLFPNEGNCRRFRQLARLFADRAAKRWNDSEQMNYLNSLWSKWMPEASPRIAVDSHPRLSGIQDTINATDAHGPATRLPAEFYDKKAREYTNTIAVDEWFAGYAESREYRKLGIGALMGDVVDRMVNAAANGGWRSERSASGSSTENGKAIKFAMSGCHDTTLAAILGSVGAFDAKWPPFTSSIAIELFSRVDNQPPSSPSPSAKQGSLVSYLTGHDAVPSSNTDRTPLSSLPNSTRQALQNHYVRIQYNDVPVRIPGCAAKTENHLPGDETFCTLDAFKQIVDKFTPKNWREECVQNLGEGLYGKDDAEKAVAGF
;
A
#
# COMPACT_ATOMS: atom_id res chain seq x y z
N MET A 1 19.39 8.70 1.15
CA MET A 1 19.50 7.28 1.52
C MET A 1 18.66 6.46 0.54
N THR A 2 19.18 5.35 0.06
CA THR A 2 18.51 4.51 -0.94
C THR A 2 17.74 3.35 -0.34
N THR A 3 18.13 2.90 0.86
CA THR A 3 17.47 1.84 1.62
C THR A 3 17.13 2.35 3.00
N LEU A 4 15.97 1.96 3.52
CA LEU A 4 15.56 2.28 4.89
C LEU A 4 16.48 1.55 5.87
N VAL A 5 17.07 2.30 6.79
CA VAL A 5 17.81 1.69 7.90
C VAL A 5 16.80 1.14 8.90
N PRO A 6 16.88 -0.15 9.28
CA PRO A 6 16.00 -0.72 10.29
C PRO A 6 16.09 0.09 11.59
N ARG A 7 14.94 0.38 12.18
CA ARG A 7 14.88 1.00 13.50
C ARG A 7 15.06 -0.08 14.57
N GLU A 8 15.75 0.27 15.65
CA GLU A 8 15.72 -0.51 16.88
C GLU A 8 14.29 -0.58 17.46
N PRO A 9 13.97 -1.66 18.19
CA PRO A 9 12.70 -1.78 18.89
C PRO A 9 12.39 -0.57 19.76
N TYR A 10 11.11 -0.21 19.89
CA TYR A 10 10.71 0.88 20.76
C TYR A 10 11.04 0.58 22.22
N SER A 11 11.57 1.55 22.95
CA SER A 11 11.63 1.49 24.41
C SER A 11 10.22 1.46 24.99
N LYS A 12 10.10 1.10 26.26
CA LYS A 12 8.79 1.06 26.92
C LYS A 12 8.13 2.44 26.95
N GLU A 13 8.91 3.48 27.22
CA GLU A 13 8.45 4.87 27.28
C GLU A 13 7.99 5.36 25.90
N GLU A 14 8.74 5.05 24.85
CA GLU A 14 8.34 5.36 23.47
C GLU A 14 7.06 4.63 23.10
N LEU A 15 6.94 3.35 23.45
CA LEU A 15 5.78 2.54 23.14
C LEU A 15 4.51 3.06 23.86
N GLU A 16 4.61 3.40 25.16
CA GLU A 16 3.50 3.98 25.93
C GLU A 16 3.05 5.33 25.36
N LYS A 17 3.98 6.13 24.82
CA LYS A 17 3.67 7.40 24.15
C LYS A 17 3.00 7.16 22.80
N LEU A 18 3.48 6.19 22.00
CA LEU A 18 2.94 5.88 20.68
C LEU A 18 1.59 5.14 20.75
N TYR A 19 1.36 4.35 21.80
CA TYR A 19 0.14 3.55 21.99
C TYR A 19 -0.48 3.89 23.35
N PRO A 20 -1.21 5.02 23.44
CA PRO A 20 -1.84 5.49 24.67
C PRO A 20 -2.82 4.45 25.23
N LYS A 21 -2.86 4.31 26.56
CA LYS A 21 -3.69 3.29 27.23
C LYS A 21 -5.20 3.50 27.06
N GLU A 22 -5.62 4.72 26.76
CA GLU A 22 -7.01 5.08 26.46
C GLU A 22 -7.45 4.64 25.06
N LEU A 23 -6.54 4.15 24.23
CA LEU A 23 -6.82 3.64 22.90
C LEU A 23 -6.50 2.16 22.77
N GLN A 24 -7.39 1.41 22.15
CA GLN A 24 -7.22 0.00 21.83
C GLN A 24 -7.12 -0.20 20.33
N LEU A 25 -6.02 -0.81 19.87
CA LEU A 25 -5.80 -1.15 18.48
C LEU A 25 -6.83 -2.19 18.00
N GLN A 26 -7.49 -1.92 16.88
CA GLN A 26 -8.56 -2.75 16.29
C GLN A 26 -8.16 -3.39 14.97
N LEU A 27 -7.52 -2.62 14.09
CA LEU A 27 -7.15 -3.05 12.75
C LEU A 27 -5.84 -2.37 12.32
N VAL A 28 -4.96 -3.13 11.73
CA VAL A 28 -3.73 -2.61 11.10
C VAL A 28 -3.76 -2.94 9.61
N GLN A 29 -3.56 -1.93 8.75
CA GLN A 29 -3.43 -2.09 7.30
C GLN A 29 -2.06 -1.59 6.86
N VAL A 30 -1.14 -2.51 6.56
CA VAL A 30 0.22 -2.18 6.14
C VAL A 30 0.32 -2.21 4.63
N GLN A 31 0.78 -1.10 4.05
CA GLN A 31 1.15 -0.98 2.65
C GLN A 31 2.66 -1.09 2.54
N LEU A 32 3.14 -2.20 1.98
CA LEU A 32 4.56 -2.46 1.78
C LEU A 32 4.98 -1.82 0.45
N GLY A 33 5.64 -0.68 0.52
CA GLY A 33 6.08 0.07 -0.65
C GLY A 33 7.30 -0.57 -1.30
N LEU A 34 7.02 -1.20 -2.40
CA LEU A 34 8.03 -1.77 -3.25
C LEU A 34 8.21 -0.80 -4.42
N ARG A 35 9.39 -0.23 -4.59
CA ARG A 35 9.63 0.81 -5.59
C ARG A 35 9.12 0.41 -6.98
N THR A 36 8.37 1.27 -7.63
CA THR A 36 7.39 1.01 -8.70
C THR A 36 7.87 0.24 -9.90
N VAL A 37 9.09 0.14 -10.11
CA VAL A 37 9.52 -0.65 -11.22
C VAL A 37 10.34 -1.81 -10.80
N ILE A 38 10.28 -2.26 -9.56
CA ILE A 38 10.87 -3.52 -9.09
C ILE A 38 11.61 -3.36 -7.76
N GLN A 39 10.90 -3.41 -6.59
CA GLN A 39 11.25 -4.20 -5.41
C GLN A 39 12.42 -3.74 -4.54
N GLY A 40 12.41 -4.18 -3.29
CA GLY A 40 13.54 -4.18 -2.41
C GLY A 40 14.85 -4.20 -3.18
N GLU A 41 16.00 -3.90 -2.70
CA GLU A 41 17.24 -3.74 -3.47
C GLU A 41 17.33 -4.65 -4.71
N ARG A 42 17.38 -4.09 -5.91
CA ARG A 42 17.12 -4.76 -7.18
C ARG A 42 18.00 -4.26 -8.33
N THR A 43 18.00 -5.00 -9.44
CA THR A 43 18.52 -4.49 -10.71
C THR A 43 17.65 -3.35 -11.26
N PRO A 44 18.19 -2.39 -12.01
CA PRO A 44 17.41 -1.37 -12.69
C PRO A 44 16.35 -1.96 -13.62
N VAL A 45 15.26 -1.21 -13.82
CA VAL A 45 14.15 -1.62 -14.73
C VAL A 45 14.62 -1.95 -16.12
N SER A 46 15.53 -1.13 -16.61
CA SER A 46 16.11 -1.29 -17.93
C SER A 46 17.62 -1.24 -17.80
N SER A 47 18.30 -1.98 -18.65
CA SER A 47 19.74 -1.92 -18.77
C SER A 47 20.15 -0.54 -19.32
N ARG A 48 20.86 0.23 -18.51
CA ARG A 48 21.33 1.58 -18.82
C ARG A 48 22.80 1.70 -18.47
N PHE A 49 23.49 2.67 -19.08
CA PHE A 49 24.86 3.02 -18.74
C PHE A 49 25.88 1.86 -18.87
N GLN A 50 25.71 1.02 -19.86
CA GLN A 50 26.71 -0.01 -20.21
C GLN A 50 28.05 0.65 -20.60
N ASN A 51 27.99 1.81 -21.26
CA ASN A 51 29.14 2.65 -21.59
C ASN A 51 29.83 3.23 -20.35
N ALA A 52 29.18 3.28 -19.21
CA ALA A 52 29.75 3.61 -17.91
C ALA A 52 30.24 2.39 -17.12
N GLY A 53 30.30 1.21 -17.77
CA GLY A 53 30.78 -0.03 -17.17
C GLY A 53 29.72 -0.82 -16.39
N LEU A 54 28.46 -0.38 -16.40
CA LEU A 54 27.41 -1.13 -15.72
C LEU A 54 27.02 -2.36 -16.54
N ALA A 55 27.16 -3.55 -15.96
CA ALA A 55 26.77 -4.78 -16.60
C ALA A 55 25.26 -4.81 -16.89
N PRO A 56 24.83 -5.28 -18.07
CA PRO A 56 23.42 -5.39 -18.41
C PRO A 56 22.69 -6.47 -17.62
N TYR A 57 23.43 -7.35 -17.02
CA TYR A 57 22.98 -8.50 -16.26
C TYR A 57 23.72 -8.58 -14.92
N TRP A 58 22.98 -8.76 -13.84
CA TRP A 58 23.51 -8.86 -12.47
C TRP A 58 23.29 -10.26 -11.90
N PRO A 59 24.33 -11.07 -11.76
CA PRO A 59 24.23 -12.49 -11.38
C PRO A 59 24.15 -12.72 -9.86
N TYR A 60 23.56 -11.79 -9.10
CA TYR A 60 23.56 -11.85 -7.63
C TYR A 60 22.37 -12.60 -7.04
N CYS A 61 21.89 -13.64 -7.70
CA CYS A 61 20.77 -14.43 -7.23
C CYS A 61 21.21 -15.85 -6.85
N ASN A 62 21.65 -16.04 -5.62
CA ASN A 62 21.94 -17.38 -5.04
C ASN A 62 20.70 -18.06 -4.42
N VAL A 63 19.52 -17.60 -4.79
CA VAL A 63 18.31 -17.65 -3.98
C VAL A 63 17.51 -18.91 -4.13
N ALA A 64 17.62 -19.64 -5.22
CA ALA A 64 16.82 -20.85 -5.39
C ALA A 64 17.00 -21.80 -4.18
N ARG A 65 18.22 -21.94 -3.70
CA ARG A 65 18.51 -22.76 -2.51
C ARG A 65 17.97 -22.14 -1.21
N ARG A 66 18.15 -20.82 -1.01
CA ARG A 66 17.70 -20.15 0.22
C ARG A 66 16.18 -20.03 0.30
N MET A 67 15.49 -19.79 -0.81
CA MET A 67 14.02 -19.81 -0.82
C MET A 67 13.46 -21.20 -0.54
N ILE A 68 14.08 -22.24 -1.07
CA ILE A 68 13.70 -23.62 -0.74
C ILE A 68 13.91 -23.87 0.76
N GLN A 69 15.02 -23.42 1.34
CA GLN A 69 15.28 -23.55 2.79
C GLN A 69 14.28 -22.75 3.65
N MET A 70 13.87 -21.57 3.21
CA MET A 70 12.88 -20.76 3.95
C MET A 70 11.45 -21.23 3.71
N ALA A 71 11.17 -21.87 2.59
CA ALA A 71 9.87 -22.39 2.22
C ALA A 71 9.66 -23.84 2.64
N ALA A 72 10.74 -24.60 2.87
CA ALA A 72 10.66 -25.96 3.37
C ALA A 72 10.37 -25.95 4.89
N SER A 73 9.56 -26.88 5.35
CA SER A 73 9.53 -27.22 6.77
C SER A 73 10.92 -27.72 7.18
N GLU A 74 11.46 -27.25 8.28
CA GLU A 74 12.85 -27.49 8.75
C GLU A 74 13.27 -28.98 8.83
N LYS A 75 12.38 -29.92 8.63
CA LYS A 75 12.60 -31.33 8.92
C LYS A 75 12.98 -32.22 7.73
N ASP A 76 12.75 -31.77 6.51
CA ASP A 76 13.07 -32.60 5.34
C ASP A 76 13.42 -31.79 4.10
N LEU A 77 14.71 -31.53 3.92
CA LEU A 77 15.25 -30.88 2.70
C LEU A 77 15.26 -31.83 1.48
N SER A 78 14.92 -33.11 1.65
CA SER A 78 14.84 -34.09 0.57
C SER A 78 13.48 -34.11 -0.13
N SER A 79 12.43 -33.63 0.54
CA SER A 79 11.11 -33.47 -0.06
C SER A 79 10.99 -32.10 -0.73
N TRP A 80 10.64 -32.09 -2.01
CA TRP A 80 10.31 -30.87 -2.77
C TRP A 80 8.97 -30.26 -2.36
N ASN A 81 8.39 -30.65 -1.23
CA ASN A 81 7.17 -30.12 -0.66
C ASN A 81 7.46 -28.76 0.00
N GLY A 82 7.67 -27.75 -0.85
CA GLY A 82 7.84 -26.39 -0.40
C GLY A 82 6.55 -25.82 0.24
N PHE A 83 6.71 -24.73 1.00
CA PHE A 83 5.59 -23.98 1.54
C PHE A 83 4.62 -23.58 0.43
N GLN A 84 3.37 -23.99 0.56
CA GLN A 84 2.34 -23.73 -0.44
C GLN A 84 1.61 -22.41 -0.14
N TRP A 85 1.20 -21.75 -1.19
CA TRP A 85 0.37 -20.55 -1.15
C TRP A 85 -0.91 -20.78 -1.93
N ARG A 86 -2.02 -20.32 -1.38
CA ARG A 86 -3.31 -20.27 -2.10
C ARG A 86 -3.50 -18.90 -2.70
N ARG A 87 -4.10 -18.83 -3.88
CA ARG A 87 -4.40 -17.58 -4.57
C ARG A 87 -5.91 -17.40 -4.70
N LYS A 88 -6.38 -16.22 -4.33
CA LYS A 88 -7.75 -15.79 -4.55
C LYS A 88 -7.76 -14.55 -5.43
N MET A 89 -8.67 -14.49 -6.39
CA MET A 89 -8.83 -13.34 -7.27
C MET A 89 -9.95 -12.46 -6.76
N GLU A 90 -9.73 -11.16 -6.82
CA GLU A 90 -10.75 -10.14 -6.62
C GLU A 90 -10.96 -9.33 -7.90
N ALA A 91 -12.14 -8.78 -8.06
CA ALA A 91 -12.51 -7.83 -9.10
C ALA A 91 -13.27 -6.65 -8.47
N PHE A 92 -13.51 -5.62 -9.25
CA PHE A 92 -14.48 -4.58 -8.88
C PHE A 92 -15.90 -5.12 -9.02
N GLY A 93 -16.71 -4.97 -8.01
CA GLY A 93 -18.16 -5.06 -8.08
C GLY A 93 -18.80 -3.82 -8.73
N ASP A 94 -20.12 -3.75 -8.71
CA ASP A 94 -20.89 -2.70 -9.38
C ASP A 94 -20.63 -1.28 -8.83
N ARG A 95 -20.18 -1.18 -7.59
CA ARG A 95 -19.84 0.08 -6.91
C ARG A 95 -18.36 0.20 -6.56
N ASP A 96 -17.51 -0.44 -7.37
CA ASP A 96 -16.07 -0.55 -7.14
C ASP A 96 -15.67 -1.30 -5.84
N GLU A 97 -16.61 -1.92 -5.14
CA GLU A 97 -16.31 -2.76 -3.98
C GLU A 97 -15.50 -4.00 -4.40
N SER A 98 -14.76 -4.55 -3.44
CA SER A 98 -13.99 -5.76 -3.67
C SER A 98 -14.91 -6.98 -3.65
N VAL A 99 -15.02 -7.69 -4.76
CA VAL A 99 -15.77 -8.95 -4.86
C VAL A 99 -14.86 -10.09 -5.28
N VAL A 100 -15.15 -11.30 -4.81
CA VAL A 100 -14.41 -12.49 -5.20
C VAL A 100 -14.69 -12.80 -6.67
N ALA A 101 -13.64 -12.90 -7.48
CA ALA A 101 -13.72 -13.27 -8.88
C ALA A 101 -13.41 -14.76 -9.07
N VAL A 102 -14.14 -15.37 -9.97
CA VAL A 102 -13.83 -16.73 -10.46
C VAL A 102 -12.66 -16.64 -11.44
N GLY A 103 -11.63 -17.48 -11.25
CA GLY A 103 -10.50 -17.56 -12.20
C GLY A 103 -10.90 -18.07 -13.56
N ALA A 104 -10.00 -17.94 -14.55
CA ALA A 104 -10.22 -18.40 -15.93
C ALA A 104 -10.53 -19.91 -16.05
N THR A 105 -10.19 -20.69 -15.03
CA THR A 105 -10.47 -22.13 -14.93
C THR A 105 -11.78 -22.44 -14.20
N GLY A 106 -12.54 -21.42 -13.78
CA GLY A 106 -13.76 -21.60 -12.98
C GLY A 106 -13.51 -21.77 -11.48
N ASP A 107 -12.25 -21.75 -11.03
CA ASP A 107 -11.90 -21.93 -9.63
C ASP A 107 -11.84 -20.59 -8.91
N ILE A 108 -12.41 -20.53 -7.70
CA ILE A 108 -12.32 -19.36 -6.80
C ILE A 108 -10.91 -19.27 -6.20
N GLU A 109 -10.25 -20.40 -5.98
CA GLU A 109 -8.92 -20.50 -5.40
C GLU A 109 -8.03 -21.46 -6.16
N GLY A 110 -6.76 -21.09 -6.36
CA GLY A 110 -5.74 -21.93 -6.95
C GLY A 110 -4.56 -22.15 -6.01
N ILE A 111 -3.96 -23.34 -6.03
CA ILE A 111 -2.71 -23.66 -5.32
C ILE A 111 -1.53 -23.17 -6.14
N TRP A 112 -0.68 -22.33 -5.54
CA TRP A 112 0.54 -21.84 -6.16
C TRP A 112 1.78 -22.47 -5.54
N GLN A 113 2.55 -23.14 -6.39
CA GLN A 113 3.91 -23.55 -6.05
C GLN A 113 4.90 -22.54 -6.63
N VAL A 114 5.94 -22.21 -5.87
CA VAL A 114 6.98 -21.27 -6.30
C VAL A 114 7.92 -21.99 -7.25
N HIS A 115 7.56 -22.08 -8.53
CA HIS A 115 8.34 -22.84 -9.52
C HIS A 115 9.23 -22.00 -10.44
N ARG A 116 9.11 -20.69 -10.50
CA ARG A 116 10.00 -19.87 -11.34
C ARG A 116 10.38 -18.57 -10.63
N LEU A 117 11.68 -18.45 -10.44
CA LEU A 117 12.31 -17.29 -9.84
C LEU A 117 12.55 -16.21 -10.89
N PRO A 118 12.00 -15.02 -10.74
CA PRO A 118 12.41 -13.88 -11.53
C PRO A 118 13.31 -12.92 -10.75
N ARG A 119 14.39 -12.54 -11.34
CA ARG A 119 15.10 -11.25 -11.29
C ARG A 119 15.29 -10.52 -9.95
N ARG A 120 15.15 -11.16 -8.79
CA ARG A 120 15.50 -10.57 -7.49
C ARG A 120 16.92 -10.92 -7.09
N ILE A 121 17.53 -9.99 -6.37
CA ILE A 121 18.77 -10.21 -5.66
C ILE A 121 18.47 -10.59 -4.22
N ASP A 122 19.41 -11.29 -3.61
CA ASP A 122 19.26 -11.80 -2.24
C ASP A 122 19.01 -10.70 -1.22
N ARG A 123 19.68 -9.56 -1.35
CA ARG A 123 19.55 -8.44 -0.43
C ARG A 123 18.13 -7.85 -0.36
N GLY A 124 17.44 -7.72 -1.48
CA GLY A 124 16.05 -7.24 -1.47
C GLY A 124 15.07 -8.19 -0.76
N ARG A 125 15.42 -9.47 -0.69
CA ARG A 125 14.65 -10.45 0.11
C ARG A 125 14.98 -10.32 1.59
N GLU A 126 16.26 -10.16 1.91
CA GLU A 126 16.72 -9.94 3.28
C GLU A 126 16.06 -8.70 3.90
N THR A 127 16.13 -7.55 3.24
CA THR A 127 15.54 -6.31 3.76
C THR A 127 14.02 -6.35 3.88
N THR A 128 13.34 -7.09 3.00
CA THR A 128 11.88 -7.29 3.11
C THR A 128 11.52 -8.28 4.22
N PHE A 129 12.34 -9.30 4.43
CA PHE A 129 12.20 -10.21 5.57
C PHE A 129 12.43 -9.47 6.90
N GLU A 130 13.45 -8.64 7.00
CA GLU A 130 13.73 -7.77 8.14
C GLU A 130 12.55 -6.80 8.43
N LEU A 131 11.91 -6.28 7.38
CA LEU A 131 10.67 -5.51 7.56
C LEU A 131 9.58 -6.35 8.23
N GLY A 132 9.41 -7.60 7.81
CA GLY A 132 8.49 -8.53 8.45
C GLY A 132 8.85 -8.79 9.92
N GLN A 133 10.13 -8.92 10.24
CA GLN A 133 10.61 -9.07 11.63
C GLN A 133 10.29 -7.82 12.47
N ARG A 134 10.43 -6.61 11.92
CA ARG A 134 10.04 -5.37 12.62
C ARG A 134 8.54 -5.33 12.91
N LEU A 135 7.70 -5.72 11.93
CA LEU A 135 6.26 -5.82 12.13
C LEU A 135 5.92 -6.85 13.22
N ARG A 136 6.60 -8.01 13.23
CA ARG A 136 6.47 -8.99 14.30
C ARG A 136 6.82 -8.37 15.66
N HIS A 137 7.99 -7.74 15.71
CA HIS A 137 8.49 -7.18 16.96
C HIS A 137 7.49 -6.19 17.56
N LEU A 138 6.92 -5.30 16.74
CA LEU A 138 5.94 -4.32 17.21
C LEU A 138 4.58 -4.97 17.52
N TYR A 139 3.93 -5.60 16.54
CA TYR A 139 2.52 -6.00 16.67
C TYR A 139 2.31 -7.35 17.37
N VAL A 140 3.33 -8.19 17.42
CA VAL A 140 3.26 -9.49 18.09
C VAL A 140 3.94 -9.45 19.46
N ASP A 141 5.21 -9.03 19.50
CA ASP A 141 6.04 -9.19 20.69
C ASP A 141 5.83 -8.05 21.69
N GLN A 142 5.78 -6.78 21.24
CA GLN A 142 5.63 -5.61 22.11
C GLN A 142 4.15 -5.31 22.44
N LEU A 143 3.28 -5.26 21.44
CA LEU A 143 1.87 -4.90 21.64
C LEU A 143 0.97 -6.10 21.98
N GLY A 144 1.38 -7.32 21.68
CA GLY A 144 0.54 -8.51 21.86
C GLY A 144 -0.76 -8.46 21.03
N PHE A 145 -0.82 -7.61 20.00
CA PHE A 145 -1.99 -7.43 19.15
C PHE A 145 -2.28 -8.66 18.29
N MET A 146 -1.23 -9.28 17.79
CA MET A 146 -1.29 -10.52 17.03
C MET A 146 -0.70 -11.69 17.84
N PRO A 147 -1.17 -12.93 17.63
CA PRO A 147 -0.71 -14.08 18.41
C PRO A 147 0.78 -14.40 18.14
N LYS A 148 1.49 -14.88 19.18
CA LYS A 148 2.90 -15.29 19.06
C LYS A 148 3.08 -16.51 18.17
N ILE A 149 2.17 -17.48 18.26
CA ILE A 149 2.12 -18.69 17.43
C ILE A 149 0.87 -18.62 16.56
N LYS A 150 1.02 -18.86 15.28
CA LYS A 150 -0.05 -18.77 14.28
C LYS A 150 -0.52 -20.17 13.89
N SER A 151 -1.83 -20.42 13.98
CA SER A 151 -2.46 -21.67 13.51
C SER A 151 -3.03 -21.57 12.11
N ASP A 152 -3.40 -20.35 11.68
CA ASP A 152 -4.03 -20.04 10.40
C ASP A 152 -3.84 -18.56 10.05
N THR A 153 -4.36 -18.11 8.92
CA THR A 153 -4.35 -16.69 8.49
C THR A 153 -5.75 -16.10 8.36
N GLU A 154 -6.75 -16.65 9.04
CA GLU A 154 -8.14 -16.15 8.94
C GLU A 154 -8.31 -14.72 9.49
N ASP A 155 -7.49 -14.32 10.46
CA ASP A 155 -7.44 -12.95 11.01
C ASP A 155 -6.47 -12.02 10.25
N MET A 156 -5.96 -12.47 9.09
CA MET A 156 -5.08 -11.70 8.21
C MET A 156 -5.64 -11.57 6.80
N TYR A 157 -5.41 -10.41 6.20
CA TYR A 157 -5.67 -10.18 4.78
C TYR A 157 -4.36 -9.89 4.05
N LEU A 158 -3.95 -10.80 3.18
CA LEU A 158 -2.71 -10.69 2.42
C LEU A 158 -3.04 -10.39 0.96
N ARG A 159 -2.59 -9.25 0.44
CA ARG A 159 -2.84 -8.84 -0.95
C ARG A 159 -1.56 -8.40 -1.64
N ALA A 160 -1.40 -8.74 -2.91
CA ALA A 160 -0.28 -8.25 -3.71
C ALA A 160 -0.72 -7.87 -5.12
N THR A 161 -0.04 -6.88 -5.72
CA THR A 161 -0.17 -6.67 -7.17
C THR A 161 0.21 -7.95 -7.91
N PRO A 162 -0.41 -8.26 -9.07
CA PRO A 162 -0.14 -9.49 -9.83
C PRO A 162 1.22 -9.42 -10.56
N ILE A 163 2.24 -8.95 -9.87
CA ILE A 163 3.61 -8.82 -10.36
C ILE A 163 4.50 -9.68 -9.46
N PRO A 164 5.31 -10.61 -10.01
CA PRO A 164 6.06 -11.60 -9.23
C PRO A 164 6.83 -11.00 -8.04
N ARG A 165 7.37 -9.85 -8.24
CA ARG A 165 8.17 -9.13 -7.24
C ARG A 165 7.36 -8.63 -6.03
N ALA A 166 6.17 -8.06 -6.26
CA ALA A 166 5.31 -7.61 -5.19
C ALA A 166 4.82 -8.81 -4.36
N LEU A 167 4.48 -9.89 -5.07
CA LEU A 167 4.12 -11.16 -4.45
C LEU A 167 5.24 -11.70 -3.55
N GLU A 168 6.48 -11.79 -4.07
CA GLU A 168 7.62 -12.25 -3.28
C GLU A 168 7.88 -11.38 -2.05
N SER A 169 7.76 -10.06 -2.18
CA SER A 169 7.98 -9.19 -1.02
C SER A 169 6.94 -9.39 0.06
N LEU A 170 5.68 -9.54 -0.33
CA LEU A 170 4.63 -9.89 0.64
C LEU A 170 4.95 -11.22 1.33
N GLN A 171 5.41 -12.22 0.57
CA GLN A 171 5.81 -13.52 1.11
C GLN A 171 6.99 -13.39 2.09
N GLN A 172 8.03 -12.63 1.74
CA GLN A 172 9.18 -12.40 2.61
C GLN A 172 8.79 -11.66 3.89
N ALA A 173 7.95 -10.61 3.79
CA ALA A 173 7.46 -9.88 4.96
C ALA A 173 6.60 -10.80 5.86
N PHE A 174 5.74 -11.63 5.27
CA PHE A 174 4.98 -12.61 6.03
C PHE A 174 5.88 -13.62 6.76
N TRP A 175 6.91 -14.15 6.10
CA TRP A 175 7.86 -15.07 6.73
C TRP A 175 8.70 -14.40 7.81
N GLY A 176 9.04 -13.12 7.66
CA GLY A 176 9.68 -12.34 8.72
C GLY A 176 8.77 -12.16 9.93
N MET A 177 7.48 -11.90 9.71
CA MET A 177 6.50 -11.74 10.78
C MET A 177 6.14 -13.08 11.44
N TYR A 178 6.00 -14.14 10.66
CA TYR A 178 5.67 -15.49 11.12
C TYR A 178 6.62 -16.54 10.51
N PRO A 179 7.86 -16.64 11.05
CA PRO A 179 8.79 -17.70 10.64
C PRO A 179 8.25 -19.10 11.00
N ALA A 180 8.86 -20.15 10.48
CA ALA A 180 8.42 -21.53 10.72
C ALA A 180 8.24 -21.86 12.21
N SER A 181 9.15 -21.36 13.07
CA SER A 181 9.08 -21.53 14.53
C SER A 181 7.89 -20.82 15.20
N ALA A 182 7.25 -19.88 14.51
CA ALA A 182 6.10 -19.12 15.00
C ALA A 182 4.76 -19.59 14.37
N ARG A 183 4.75 -20.77 13.76
CA ARG A 183 3.56 -21.40 13.16
C ARG A 183 3.36 -22.80 13.72
N THR A 184 2.11 -23.25 13.77
CA THR A 184 1.80 -24.64 14.14
C THR A 184 2.28 -25.61 13.07
N GLN A 185 2.42 -26.87 13.42
CA GLN A 185 2.86 -27.90 12.48
C GLN A 185 1.88 -28.09 11.31
N ASP A 186 0.59 -27.94 11.59
CA ASP A 186 -0.52 -28.09 10.63
C ASP A 186 -0.94 -26.74 10.02
N PHE A 187 -0.03 -25.76 9.99
CA PHE A 187 -0.32 -24.43 9.47
C PHE A 187 -0.74 -24.50 8.00
N PRO A 188 -1.98 -24.07 7.65
CA PRO A 188 -2.48 -24.19 6.29
C PRO A 188 -1.79 -23.17 5.37
N PRO A 189 -1.74 -23.44 4.05
CA PRO A 189 -1.23 -22.47 3.07
C PRO A 189 -1.96 -21.13 3.17
N PRO A 190 -1.25 -20.00 3.38
CA PRO A 190 -1.86 -18.69 3.42
C PRO A 190 -2.51 -18.31 2.07
N VAL A 191 -3.63 -17.61 2.13
CA VAL A 191 -4.29 -17.08 0.94
C VAL A 191 -3.73 -15.72 0.61
N ILE A 192 -3.24 -15.53 -0.63
CA ILE A 192 -2.87 -14.22 -1.16
C ILE A 192 -3.89 -13.80 -2.19
N VAL A 193 -4.50 -12.63 -1.93
CA VAL A 193 -5.45 -11.99 -2.83
C VAL A 193 -4.70 -11.22 -3.90
N ALA A 194 -5.17 -11.29 -5.14
CA ALA A 194 -4.68 -10.49 -6.25
C ALA A 194 -5.86 -10.05 -7.12
N ARG A 195 -5.72 -8.91 -7.80
CA ARG A 195 -6.67 -8.46 -8.84
C ARG A 195 -6.05 -8.66 -10.22
N SER A 196 -6.87 -8.63 -11.27
CA SER A 196 -6.37 -8.49 -12.63
C SER A 196 -5.69 -7.12 -12.79
N PHE A 197 -4.81 -6.98 -13.79
CA PHE A 197 -4.18 -5.67 -14.05
C PHE A 197 -5.20 -4.57 -14.38
N SER A 198 -6.35 -4.94 -14.97
CA SER A 198 -7.42 -3.99 -15.28
C SER A 198 -8.07 -3.39 -14.03
N ASP A 199 -8.11 -4.16 -12.95
CA ASP A 199 -8.82 -3.84 -11.70
C ASP A 199 -7.86 -3.53 -10.54
N GLU A 200 -6.55 -3.48 -10.82
CA GLU A 200 -5.55 -3.32 -9.78
C GLU A 200 -5.50 -1.87 -9.27
N THR A 201 -5.63 -1.72 -7.95
CA THR A 201 -5.63 -0.45 -7.24
C THR A 201 -4.39 -0.23 -6.37
N LEU A 202 -3.54 -1.27 -6.20
CA LEU A 202 -2.31 -1.17 -5.40
C LEU A 202 -1.19 -0.40 -6.10
N PHE A 203 -1.44 0.18 -7.25
CA PHE A 203 -0.56 1.15 -7.90
C PHE A 203 -1.37 2.13 -8.75
N PRO A 204 -0.85 3.33 -9.03
CA PRO A 204 -1.45 4.25 -9.98
C PRO A 204 -1.55 3.62 -11.37
N ASN A 205 -2.76 3.25 -11.80
CA ASN A 205 -2.99 2.37 -12.95
C ASN A 205 -3.18 3.15 -14.26
N GLU A 206 -2.12 3.80 -14.74
CA GLU A 206 -2.12 4.51 -16.03
C GLU A 206 -2.45 3.58 -17.22
N GLY A 207 -2.10 2.29 -17.11
CA GLY A 207 -2.31 1.31 -18.15
C GLY A 207 -3.79 1.14 -18.52
N ASN A 208 -4.66 1.19 -17.53
CA ASN A 208 -6.09 0.89 -17.67
C ASN A 208 -7.02 2.08 -17.39
N CYS A 209 -6.48 3.25 -17.00
CA CYS A 209 -7.23 4.48 -16.81
C CYS A 209 -6.78 5.55 -17.82
N ARG A 210 -7.58 5.78 -18.88
CA ARG A 210 -7.21 6.68 -19.98
C ARG A 210 -7.05 8.13 -19.48
N ARG A 211 -7.98 8.62 -18.66
CA ARG A 211 -7.93 9.98 -18.12
C ARG A 211 -6.75 10.15 -17.16
N PHE A 212 -6.48 9.20 -16.29
CA PHE A 212 -5.33 9.26 -15.40
C PHE A 212 -4.00 9.30 -16.17
N ARG A 213 -3.86 8.47 -17.21
CA ARG A 213 -2.70 8.52 -18.12
C ARG A 213 -2.52 9.89 -18.78
N GLN A 214 -3.62 10.52 -19.20
CA GLN A 214 -3.59 11.86 -19.78
C GLN A 214 -3.10 12.89 -18.75
N LEU A 215 -3.65 12.87 -17.55
CA LEU A 215 -3.22 13.75 -16.46
C LEU A 215 -1.75 13.56 -16.09
N ALA A 216 -1.29 12.31 -15.99
CA ALA A 216 0.11 11.99 -15.69
C ALA A 216 1.06 12.57 -16.76
N ARG A 217 0.68 12.49 -18.05
CA ARG A 217 1.45 13.11 -19.13
C ARG A 217 1.47 14.63 -19.02
N LEU A 218 0.33 15.26 -18.75
CA LEU A 218 0.24 16.71 -18.60
C LEU A 218 1.10 17.21 -17.42
N PHE A 219 1.14 16.50 -16.30
CA PHE A 219 2.03 16.81 -15.18
C PHE A 219 3.51 16.61 -15.55
N ALA A 220 3.83 15.55 -16.28
CA ALA A 220 5.19 15.32 -16.78
C ALA A 220 5.64 16.40 -17.78
N ASP A 221 4.76 16.83 -18.70
CA ASP A 221 5.03 17.91 -19.66
C ASP A 221 5.22 19.25 -18.92
N ARG A 222 4.45 19.49 -17.87
CA ARG A 222 4.65 20.66 -17.01
C ARG A 222 6.01 20.63 -16.31
N ALA A 223 6.39 19.49 -15.75
CA ALA A 223 7.71 19.32 -15.13
C ALA A 223 8.84 19.50 -16.16
N ALA A 224 8.70 18.96 -17.37
CA ALA A 224 9.64 19.17 -18.45
C ALA A 224 9.83 20.66 -18.79
N LYS A 225 8.74 21.40 -18.97
CA LYS A 225 8.78 22.86 -19.21
C LYS A 225 9.44 23.64 -18.08
N ARG A 226 9.24 23.20 -16.84
CA ARG A 226 9.80 23.87 -15.64
C ARG A 226 11.30 23.60 -15.49
N TRP A 227 11.72 22.37 -15.77
CA TRP A 227 13.04 21.90 -15.33
C TRP A 227 14.07 21.73 -16.44
N ASN A 228 13.67 21.46 -17.70
CA ASN A 228 14.64 21.09 -18.75
C ASN A 228 15.71 22.15 -19.02
N ASP A 229 15.38 23.44 -18.86
CA ASP A 229 16.34 24.55 -19.07
C ASP A 229 16.78 25.20 -17.75
N SER A 230 16.50 24.57 -16.60
CA SER A 230 16.89 25.08 -15.29
C SER A 230 18.39 24.91 -15.02
N GLU A 231 18.91 25.70 -14.07
CA GLU A 231 20.29 25.55 -13.57
C GLU A 231 20.55 24.17 -13.01
N GLN A 232 19.53 23.57 -12.34
CA GLN A 232 19.61 22.23 -11.81
C GLN A 232 19.84 21.20 -12.92
N MET A 233 19.07 21.28 -14.01
CA MET A 233 19.21 20.38 -15.15
C MET A 233 20.54 20.60 -15.88
N ASN A 234 21.00 21.84 -16.00
CA ASN A 234 22.31 22.16 -16.57
C ASN A 234 23.43 21.56 -15.72
N TYR A 235 23.30 21.59 -14.38
CA TYR A 235 24.25 20.93 -13.49
C TYR A 235 24.29 19.41 -13.71
N LEU A 236 23.12 18.75 -13.79
CA LEU A 236 23.06 17.32 -14.09
C LEU A 236 23.69 16.97 -15.44
N ASN A 237 23.44 17.79 -16.46
CA ASN A 237 24.05 17.63 -17.79
C ASN A 237 25.58 17.77 -17.76
N SER A 238 26.13 18.69 -16.96
CA SER A 238 27.58 18.84 -16.84
C SER A 238 28.28 17.59 -16.29
N LEU A 239 27.58 16.82 -15.47
CA LEU A 239 28.12 15.59 -14.87
C LEU A 239 27.87 14.33 -15.71
N TRP A 240 26.68 14.16 -16.29
CA TRP A 240 26.26 12.87 -16.80
C TRP A 240 25.95 12.81 -18.30
N SER A 241 25.90 13.95 -19.04
CA SER A 241 25.55 13.93 -20.47
C SER A 241 26.50 13.07 -21.31
N LYS A 242 27.78 12.98 -20.94
CA LYS A 242 28.79 12.11 -21.61
C LYS A 242 28.43 10.62 -21.60
N TRP A 243 27.53 10.20 -20.72
CA TRP A 243 27.06 8.82 -20.60
C TRP A 243 25.71 8.57 -21.29
N MET A 244 25.10 9.63 -21.82
CA MET A 244 23.82 9.52 -22.52
C MET A 244 23.98 8.91 -23.92
N PRO A 245 22.96 8.25 -24.46
CA PRO A 245 23.00 7.75 -25.82
C PRO A 245 23.13 8.88 -26.85
N GLU A 246 23.79 8.63 -27.98
CA GLU A 246 23.92 9.60 -29.08
C GLU A 246 22.58 10.13 -29.59
N ALA A 247 21.55 9.25 -29.64
CA ALA A 247 20.19 9.63 -30.05
C ALA A 247 19.47 10.53 -29.02
N SER A 248 19.97 10.65 -27.79
CA SER A 248 19.40 11.51 -26.73
C SER A 248 20.54 12.00 -25.83
N PRO A 249 21.42 12.88 -26.33
CA PRO A 249 22.68 13.22 -25.66
C PRO A 249 22.50 14.14 -24.45
N ARG A 250 21.34 14.75 -24.30
CA ARG A 250 21.02 15.66 -23.20
C ARG A 250 20.11 14.97 -22.18
N ILE A 251 20.40 15.18 -20.90
CA ILE A 251 19.50 14.80 -19.81
C ILE A 251 18.35 15.80 -19.75
N ALA A 252 17.15 15.28 -19.65
CA ALA A 252 15.92 16.04 -19.49
C ALA A 252 14.89 15.18 -18.73
N VAL A 253 13.81 15.79 -18.27
CA VAL A 253 12.68 15.07 -17.66
C VAL A 253 12.18 13.99 -18.62
N ASP A 254 12.02 14.33 -19.89
CA ASP A 254 11.47 13.54 -20.98
C ASP A 254 12.52 12.92 -21.93
N SER A 255 13.83 13.00 -21.59
CA SER A 255 14.91 12.36 -22.37
C SER A 255 14.81 10.82 -22.41
N HIS A 256 15.60 10.18 -23.24
CA HIS A 256 15.72 8.73 -23.33
C HIS A 256 17.14 8.26 -23.01
N PRO A 257 17.39 7.74 -21.78
CA PRO A 257 16.45 7.47 -20.67
C PRO A 257 15.94 8.74 -19.98
N ARG A 258 14.70 8.73 -19.50
CA ARG A 258 14.13 9.82 -18.69
C ARG A 258 14.91 10.02 -17.40
N LEU A 259 14.90 11.24 -16.84
CA LEU A 259 15.61 11.55 -15.59
C LEU A 259 15.20 10.62 -14.43
N SER A 260 13.92 10.32 -14.28
CA SER A 260 13.42 9.37 -13.29
C SER A 260 13.98 7.95 -13.47
N GLY A 261 14.23 7.53 -14.72
CA GLY A 261 14.88 6.26 -15.03
C GLY A 261 16.39 6.26 -14.71
N ILE A 262 17.05 7.41 -14.86
CA ILE A 262 18.44 7.60 -14.44
C ILE A 262 18.54 7.50 -12.91
N GLN A 263 17.66 8.22 -12.20
CA GLN A 263 17.56 8.14 -10.74
C GLN A 263 17.34 6.70 -10.25
N ASP A 264 16.46 5.97 -10.91
CA ASP A 264 16.20 4.57 -10.61
C ASP A 264 17.48 3.72 -10.69
N THR A 265 18.27 3.91 -11.77
CA THR A 265 19.52 3.18 -11.95
C THR A 265 20.55 3.54 -10.89
N ILE A 266 20.73 4.85 -10.59
CA ILE A 266 21.63 5.31 -9.54
C ILE A 266 21.28 4.71 -8.19
N ASN A 267 19.99 4.75 -7.82
CA ASN A 267 19.53 4.22 -6.56
C ASN A 267 19.72 2.69 -6.46
N ALA A 268 19.44 1.97 -7.55
CA ALA A 268 19.65 0.52 -7.58
C ALA A 268 21.12 0.15 -7.42
N THR A 269 22.03 0.84 -8.13
CA THR A 269 23.47 0.59 -8.04
C THR A 269 24.05 0.95 -6.69
N ASP A 270 23.58 2.04 -6.07
CA ASP A 270 24.01 2.46 -4.73
C ASP A 270 23.59 1.44 -3.66
N ALA A 271 22.35 0.92 -3.75
CA ALA A 271 21.84 -0.07 -2.82
C ALA A 271 22.60 -1.42 -2.91
N HIS A 272 23.08 -1.79 -4.08
CA HIS A 272 23.85 -3.02 -4.28
C HIS A 272 25.31 -2.96 -3.81
N GLY A 273 25.84 -1.76 -3.65
CA GLY A 273 27.19 -1.56 -3.19
C GLY A 273 28.28 -1.62 -4.28
N PRO A 274 29.56 -1.86 -3.91
CA PRO A 274 30.72 -1.57 -4.76
C PRO A 274 30.75 -2.30 -6.11
N ALA A 275 30.27 -3.54 -6.16
CA ALA A 275 30.36 -4.39 -7.35
C ALA A 275 29.49 -3.91 -8.54
N THR A 276 28.55 -3.02 -8.28
CA THR A 276 27.60 -2.51 -9.29
C THR A 276 27.65 -0.99 -9.43
N ARG A 277 28.63 -0.34 -8.82
CA ARG A 277 28.71 1.12 -8.83
C ARG A 277 29.02 1.67 -10.20
N LEU A 278 28.27 2.71 -10.55
CA LEU A 278 28.56 3.64 -11.62
C LEU A 278 29.77 4.53 -11.24
N PRO A 279 30.38 5.29 -12.17
CA PRO A 279 31.34 6.32 -11.87
C PRO A 279 30.92 7.28 -10.75
N ALA A 280 31.86 7.82 -9.99
CA ALA A 280 31.63 8.59 -8.77
C ALA A 280 30.69 9.80 -8.96
N GLU A 281 30.73 10.44 -10.12
CA GLU A 281 29.91 11.60 -10.46
C GLU A 281 28.38 11.31 -10.44
N PHE A 282 27.95 10.04 -10.59
CA PHE A 282 26.55 9.65 -10.44
C PHE A 282 26.08 9.72 -8.99
N TYR A 283 27.00 9.72 -8.03
CA TYR A 283 26.71 9.75 -6.60
C TYR A 283 26.97 11.12 -5.98
N ASP A 284 27.20 12.16 -6.80
CA ASP A 284 27.30 13.52 -6.32
C ASP A 284 26.03 13.90 -5.51
N LYS A 285 26.23 14.42 -4.31
CA LYS A 285 25.15 14.70 -3.36
C LYS A 285 24.14 15.71 -3.92
N LYS A 286 24.64 16.79 -4.51
CA LYS A 286 23.84 17.88 -5.08
C LYS A 286 23.04 17.41 -6.30
N ALA A 287 23.66 16.60 -7.15
CA ALA A 287 23.00 15.99 -8.30
C ALA A 287 21.86 15.07 -7.86
N ARG A 288 22.04 14.26 -6.81
CA ARG A 288 21.01 13.39 -6.26
C ARG A 288 19.83 14.17 -5.65
N GLU A 289 20.11 15.28 -4.97
CA GLU A 289 19.09 16.18 -4.43
C GLU A 289 18.26 16.80 -5.56
N TYR A 290 18.91 17.32 -6.59
CA TYR A 290 18.24 17.90 -7.77
C TYR A 290 17.39 16.85 -8.50
N THR A 291 17.95 15.69 -8.75
CA THR A 291 17.24 14.59 -9.40
C THR A 291 16.02 14.18 -8.62
N ASN A 292 16.12 14.06 -7.28
CA ASN A 292 14.98 13.76 -6.43
C ASN A 292 13.89 14.83 -6.54
N THR A 293 14.26 16.11 -6.43
CA THR A 293 13.30 17.22 -6.50
C THR A 293 12.52 17.22 -7.83
N ILE A 294 13.26 17.05 -8.94
CA ILE A 294 12.67 17.05 -10.28
C ILE A 294 11.77 15.82 -10.49
N ALA A 295 12.23 14.64 -10.10
CA ALA A 295 11.46 13.43 -10.25
C ALA A 295 10.20 13.40 -9.35
N VAL A 296 10.27 13.99 -8.17
CA VAL A 296 9.10 14.14 -7.28
C VAL A 296 8.08 15.10 -7.89
N ASP A 297 8.51 16.22 -8.45
CA ASP A 297 7.62 17.15 -9.16
C ASP A 297 6.95 16.49 -10.38
N GLU A 298 7.72 15.73 -11.17
CA GLU A 298 7.22 14.99 -12.32
C GLU A 298 6.13 13.96 -11.93
N TRP A 299 6.37 13.17 -10.88
CA TRP A 299 5.55 12.00 -10.60
C TRP A 299 4.46 12.20 -9.55
N PHE A 300 4.66 13.14 -8.62
CA PHE A 300 3.83 13.21 -7.43
C PHE A 300 3.13 14.55 -7.21
N ALA A 301 3.48 15.61 -7.95
CA ALA A 301 2.82 16.91 -7.81
C ALA A 301 1.30 16.82 -8.02
N GLY A 302 0.85 15.94 -8.93
CA GLY A 302 -0.57 15.74 -9.21
C GLY A 302 -1.39 15.30 -7.99
N TYR A 303 -0.79 14.54 -7.07
CA TYR A 303 -1.48 14.12 -5.84
C TYR A 303 -1.70 15.27 -4.85
N ALA A 304 -0.82 16.24 -4.83
CA ALA A 304 -0.99 17.42 -3.99
C ALA A 304 -1.96 18.44 -4.61
N GLU A 305 -1.97 18.56 -5.94
CA GLU A 305 -2.56 19.71 -6.63
C GLU A 305 -3.91 19.43 -7.31
N SER A 306 -4.21 18.17 -7.72
CA SER A 306 -5.43 17.85 -8.46
C SER A 306 -6.26 16.78 -7.75
N ARG A 307 -7.52 17.09 -7.46
CA ARG A 307 -8.48 16.14 -6.91
C ARG A 307 -8.75 15.00 -7.88
N GLU A 308 -8.90 15.29 -9.17
CA GLU A 308 -9.12 14.28 -10.20
C GLU A 308 -7.92 13.32 -10.30
N TYR A 309 -6.69 13.85 -10.21
CA TYR A 309 -5.48 13.03 -10.20
C TYR A 309 -5.45 12.07 -9.00
N ARG A 310 -5.76 12.58 -7.79
CA ARG A 310 -5.87 11.74 -6.58
C ARG A 310 -6.95 10.67 -6.73
N LYS A 311 -8.13 11.06 -7.21
CA LYS A 311 -9.28 10.19 -7.36
C LYS A 311 -8.97 9.01 -8.27
N LEU A 312 -8.42 9.28 -9.46
CA LEU A 312 -8.16 8.25 -10.44
C LEU A 312 -6.89 7.43 -10.15
N GLY A 313 -5.88 8.05 -9.50
CA GLY A 313 -4.60 7.41 -9.24
C GLY A 313 -4.57 6.54 -8.00
N ILE A 314 -5.22 6.95 -6.89
CA ILE A 314 -5.14 6.24 -5.60
C ILE A 314 -6.48 6.17 -4.86
N GLY A 315 -7.48 6.90 -5.31
CA GLY A 315 -8.76 7.03 -4.60
C GLY A 315 -9.48 5.71 -4.39
N ALA A 316 -9.43 4.80 -5.35
CA ALA A 316 -10.03 3.49 -5.23
C ALA A 316 -9.39 2.65 -4.09
N LEU A 317 -8.06 2.70 -3.94
CA LEU A 317 -7.37 2.02 -2.83
C LEU A 317 -7.73 2.66 -1.48
N MET A 318 -7.72 3.98 -1.41
CA MET A 318 -8.05 4.68 -0.17
C MET A 318 -9.51 4.48 0.24
N GLY A 319 -10.42 4.39 -0.72
CA GLY A 319 -11.79 3.98 -0.50
C GLY A 319 -11.89 2.59 0.15
N ASP A 320 -11.18 1.59 -0.40
CA ASP A 320 -11.11 0.23 0.18
C ASP A 320 -10.55 0.24 1.61
N VAL A 321 -9.51 1.04 1.87
CA VAL A 321 -8.87 1.15 3.19
C VAL A 321 -9.85 1.72 4.22
N VAL A 322 -10.53 2.81 3.87
CA VAL A 322 -11.50 3.47 4.77
C VAL A 322 -12.73 2.60 4.98
N ASP A 323 -13.23 1.94 3.93
CA ASP A 323 -14.38 1.06 4.04
C ASP A 323 -14.14 -0.09 5.04
N ARG A 324 -12.97 -0.72 4.98
CA ARG A 324 -12.56 -1.74 5.95
C ARG A 324 -12.54 -1.22 7.39
N MET A 325 -12.10 0.02 7.60
CA MET A 325 -12.10 0.66 8.91
C MET A 325 -13.51 0.97 9.40
N VAL A 326 -14.37 1.48 8.52
CA VAL A 326 -15.78 1.74 8.84
C VAL A 326 -16.49 0.44 9.21
N ASN A 327 -16.27 -0.63 8.44
CA ASN A 327 -16.81 -1.95 8.74
C ASN A 327 -16.30 -2.49 10.09
N ALA A 328 -15.01 -2.31 10.38
CA ALA A 328 -14.45 -2.71 11.67
C ALA A 328 -15.08 -1.95 12.84
N ALA A 329 -15.24 -0.63 12.71
CA ALA A 329 -15.82 0.23 13.74
C ALA A 329 -17.34 -0.03 13.95
N ALA A 330 -18.08 -0.25 12.87
CA ALA A 330 -19.54 -0.42 12.93
C ALA A 330 -19.97 -1.84 13.36
N ASN A 331 -19.19 -2.87 13.00
CA ASN A 331 -19.58 -4.28 13.14
C ASN A 331 -18.69 -5.06 14.13
N GLY A 332 -17.86 -4.38 14.93
CA GLY A 332 -16.96 -5.03 15.88
C GLY A 332 -15.88 -5.88 15.23
N GLY A 333 -15.50 -5.55 14.01
CA GLY A 333 -14.44 -6.20 13.24
C GLY A 333 -14.75 -6.28 11.74
N TRP A 334 -13.71 -6.18 10.91
CA TRP A 334 -13.83 -6.36 9.47
C TRP A 334 -13.74 -7.86 9.12
N ARG A 335 -14.62 -8.34 8.23
CA ARG A 335 -14.63 -9.72 7.70
C ARG A 335 -14.57 -9.67 6.17
N SER A 336 -13.70 -10.47 5.57
CA SER A 336 -13.33 -10.38 4.14
C SER A 336 -14.29 -11.10 3.19
N GLU A 337 -15.34 -11.78 3.65
CA GLU A 337 -16.12 -12.63 2.76
C GLU A 337 -17.47 -12.04 2.40
N ARG A 338 -17.51 -11.49 1.17
CA ARG A 338 -18.70 -11.60 0.32
C ARG A 338 -18.40 -12.63 -0.75
N SER A 339 -18.95 -13.82 -0.59
CA SER A 339 -19.05 -14.78 -1.68
C SER A 339 -20.01 -14.21 -2.72
N ALA A 340 -19.67 -14.27 -4.00
CA ALA A 340 -20.60 -13.95 -5.09
C ALA A 340 -21.90 -14.81 -5.07
N SER A 341 -21.93 -15.84 -4.22
CA SER A 341 -23.09 -16.72 -4.00
C SER A 341 -24.02 -16.27 -2.87
N GLY A 342 -23.79 -15.11 -2.24
CA GLY A 342 -24.66 -14.60 -1.16
C GLY A 342 -24.64 -15.41 0.14
N SER A 343 -23.79 -16.44 0.24
CA SER A 343 -23.59 -17.20 1.47
C SER A 343 -22.56 -16.49 2.35
N SER A 344 -23.05 -15.70 3.29
CA SER A 344 -22.22 -15.22 4.40
C SER A 344 -21.89 -16.40 5.29
N THR A 345 -20.63 -16.81 5.36
CA THR A 345 -20.17 -17.65 6.47
C THR A 345 -20.14 -16.75 7.72
N GLU A 346 -21.22 -16.76 8.49
CA GLU A 346 -21.39 -15.96 9.74
C GLU A 346 -20.29 -16.24 10.79
N ASN A 347 -19.39 -17.19 10.56
CA ASN A 347 -18.41 -17.70 11.51
C ASN A 347 -16.94 -17.31 11.21
N GLY A 348 -16.67 -16.48 10.21
CA GLY A 348 -15.29 -16.06 9.92
C GLY A 348 -14.69 -15.16 11.01
N LYS A 349 -13.42 -15.38 11.37
CA LYS A 349 -12.68 -14.49 12.30
C LYS A 349 -12.61 -13.07 11.75
N ALA A 350 -12.70 -12.08 12.64
CA ALA A 350 -12.45 -10.70 12.26
C ALA A 350 -10.97 -10.53 11.86
N ILE A 351 -10.74 -9.88 10.71
CA ILE A 351 -9.40 -9.54 10.26
C ILE A 351 -8.86 -8.42 11.14
N LYS A 352 -7.70 -8.67 11.73
CA LYS A 352 -6.96 -7.72 12.55
C LYS A 352 -5.79 -7.09 11.81
N PHE A 353 -5.17 -7.83 10.90
CA PHE A 353 -3.96 -7.40 10.23
C PHE A 353 -4.04 -7.60 8.72
N ALA A 354 -3.98 -6.51 7.97
CA ALA A 354 -3.90 -6.54 6.52
C ALA A 354 -2.48 -6.16 6.07
N MET A 355 -1.93 -6.87 5.09
CA MET A 355 -0.62 -6.61 4.51
C MET A 355 -0.72 -6.62 2.99
N SER A 356 -0.34 -5.51 2.36
CA SER A 356 -0.42 -5.34 0.90
C SER A 356 0.96 -5.11 0.29
N GLY A 357 1.37 -5.98 -0.64
CA GLY A 357 2.55 -5.78 -1.47
C GLY A 357 2.24 -4.80 -2.61
N CYS A 358 2.61 -3.54 -2.44
CA CYS A 358 2.36 -2.44 -3.38
C CYS A 358 3.67 -1.79 -3.89
N HIS A 359 3.68 -0.49 -4.21
CA HIS A 359 4.80 0.20 -4.86
C HIS A 359 5.16 1.50 -4.11
N ASP A 360 6.39 2.00 -4.31
CA ASP A 360 6.82 3.30 -3.79
C ASP A 360 5.92 4.45 -4.28
N THR A 361 5.47 4.39 -5.54
CA THR A 361 4.49 5.34 -6.07
C THR A 361 3.14 5.26 -5.36
N THR A 362 2.76 4.09 -4.86
CA THR A 362 1.56 3.93 -4.02
C THR A 362 1.71 4.66 -2.70
N LEU A 363 2.88 4.51 -2.02
CA LEU A 363 3.14 5.19 -0.77
C LEU A 363 3.17 6.71 -0.95
N ALA A 364 3.88 7.19 -1.98
CA ALA A 364 3.92 8.62 -2.30
C ALA A 364 2.52 9.16 -2.66
N ALA A 365 1.71 8.38 -3.39
CA ALA A 365 0.35 8.73 -3.74
C ALA A 365 -0.57 8.82 -2.50
N ILE A 366 -0.48 7.88 -1.58
CA ILE A 366 -1.21 7.92 -0.30
C ILE A 366 -0.82 9.17 0.48
N LEU A 367 0.47 9.34 0.76
CA LEU A 367 0.98 10.49 1.53
C LEU A 367 0.66 11.83 0.87
N GLY A 368 0.83 11.93 -0.46
CA GLY A 368 0.49 13.13 -1.22
C GLY A 368 -1.00 13.45 -1.17
N SER A 369 -1.86 12.43 -1.23
CA SER A 369 -3.31 12.62 -1.21
C SER A 369 -3.86 13.02 0.15
N VAL A 370 -3.23 12.59 1.24
CA VAL A 370 -3.60 12.99 2.61
C VAL A 370 -2.81 14.21 3.11
N GLY A 371 -2.00 14.85 2.24
CA GLY A 371 -1.25 16.06 2.58
C GLY A 371 -0.06 15.84 3.52
N ALA A 372 0.46 14.61 3.62
CA ALA A 372 1.53 14.23 4.54
C ALA A 372 2.84 13.81 3.82
N PHE A 373 2.99 14.14 2.54
CA PHE A 373 4.16 13.76 1.76
C PHE A 373 5.35 14.70 2.03
N ASP A 374 6.51 14.13 2.35
CA ASP A 374 7.74 14.86 2.67
C ASP A 374 8.55 15.33 1.45
N ALA A 375 7.98 15.23 0.25
CA ALA A 375 8.62 15.55 -1.03
C ALA A 375 9.93 14.80 -1.31
N LYS A 376 10.06 13.60 -0.74
CA LYS A 376 11.17 12.70 -1.02
C LYS A 376 10.67 11.41 -1.64
N TRP A 377 11.38 10.93 -2.66
CA TRP A 377 11.06 9.63 -3.22
C TRP A 377 11.20 8.54 -2.16
N PRO A 378 10.17 7.70 -1.92
CA PRO A 378 10.26 6.67 -0.90
C PRO A 378 11.47 5.76 -1.09
N PRO A 379 12.31 5.55 -0.07
CA PRO A 379 13.43 4.63 -0.16
C PRO A 379 12.97 3.17 -0.33
N PHE A 380 13.91 2.28 -0.63
CA PHE A 380 13.62 0.84 -0.66
C PHE A 380 13.13 0.36 0.70
N THR A 381 12.24 -0.64 0.70
CA THR A 381 11.61 -1.22 1.91
C THR A 381 10.78 -0.26 2.76
N SER A 382 10.38 0.88 2.21
CA SER A 382 9.43 1.77 2.89
C SER A 382 8.08 1.09 3.10
N SER A 383 7.39 1.49 4.15
CA SER A 383 6.05 1.02 4.47
C SER A 383 5.17 2.13 5.03
N ILE A 384 3.87 2.00 4.83
CA ILE A 384 2.86 2.78 5.54
C ILE A 384 2.02 1.80 6.35
N ALA A 385 1.91 2.02 7.66
CA ALA A 385 0.93 1.36 8.51
C ALA A 385 -0.23 2.34 8.76
N ILE A 386 -1.45 1.92 8.47
CA ILE A 386 -2.68 2.66 8.75
C ILE A 386 -3.41 1.88 9.83
N GLU A 387 -3.47 2.46 11.02
CA GLU A 387 -3.93 1.82 12.24
C GLU A 387 -5.27 2.39 12.66
N LEU A 388 -6.22 1.54 13.02
CA LEU A 388 -7.50 1.90 13.59
C LEU A 388 -7.52 1.58 15.07
N PHE A 389 -7.92 2.54 15.87
CA PHE A 389 -8.08 2.42 17.32
C PHE A 389 -9.52 2.71 17.72
N SER A 390 -10.01 2.04 18.76
CA SER A 390 -11.20 2.44 19.51
C SER A 390 -10.81 3.08 20.83
N ARG A 391 -11.63 4.01 21.30
CA ARG A 391 -11.48 4.55 22.65
C ARG A 391 -11.88 3.49 23.68
N VAL A 392 -11.07 3.33 24.70
CA VAL A 392 -11.40 2.48 25.85
C VAL A 392 -12.25 3.30 26.81
N ASP A 393 -13.57 3.04 26.83
CA ASP A 393 -14.43 3.64 27.83
C ASP A 393 -14.13 2.98 29.17
N ASN A 394 -13.79 3.79 30.19
CA ASN A 394 -13.56 3.35 31.58
C ASN A 394 -14.88 2.97 32.29
N GLN A 395 -15.92 2.61 31.56
CA GLN A 395 -17.13 2.02 32.17
C GLN A 395 -16.93 0.50 32.34
N PRO A 396 -17.30 -0.06 33.50
CA PRO A 396 -17.32 -1.50 33.66
C PRO A 396 -18.26 -2.10 32.59
N PRO A 397 -17.95 -3.29 32.06
CA PRO A 397 -18.74 -3.89 31.02
C PRO A 397 -20.19 -4.02 31.49
N SER A 398 -21.07 -3.21 30.94
CA SER A 398 -22.49 -3.43 31.07
C SER A 398 -22.78 -4.81 30.45
N SER A 399 -23.28 -5.73 31.26
CA SER A 399 -23.73 -7.04 30.84
C SER A 399 -24.54 -6.92 29.55
N PRO A 400 -24.32 -7.78 28.56
CA PRO A 400 -25.08 -7.75 27.32
C PRO A 400 -26.57 -7.93 27.65
N SER A 401 -27.32 -6.86 27.45
CA SER A 401 -28.77 -6.94 27.49
C SER A 401 -29.20 -7.90 26.36
N PRO A 402 -29.96 -8.96 26.62
CA PRO A 402 -30.44 -9.82 25.57
C PRO A 402 -31.45 -9.02 24.74
N SER A 403 -31.00 -8.51 23.59
CA SER A 403 -31.91 -7.95 22.60
C SER A 403 -32.79 -9.08 22.09
N ALA A 404 -34.01 -9.10 22.58
CA ALA A 404 -35.05 -10.03 22.14
C ALA A 404 -35.20 -9.92 20.61
N LYS A 405 -34.86 -10.98 19.91
CA LYS A 405 -35.28 -11.21 18.54
C LYS A 405 -36.80 -11.36 18.56
N GLN A 406 -37.55 -10.28 18.42
CA GLN A 406 -38.92 -10.36 17.99
C GLN A 406 -38.96 -10.64 16.50
N GLY A 407 -38.81 -11.90 16.13
CA GLY A 407 -39.17 -12.39 14.81
C GLY A 407 -40.68 -12.31 14.64
N SER A 408 -41.12 -11.43 13.73
CA SER A 408 -42.53 -11.41 13.31
C SER A 408 -42.84 -12.67 12.52
N LEU A 409 -43.86 -13.42 12.95
CA LEU A 409 -44.37 -14.65 12.32
C LEU A 409 -44.94 -14.43 10.89
N VAL A 410 -45.00 -13.18 10.42
CA VAL A 410 -45.53 -12.80 9.10
C VAL A 410 -44.46 -12.93 7.99
N SER A 411 -43.18 -12.89 8.33
CA SER A 411 -42.06 -12.95 7.38
C SER A 411 -41.88 -14.33 6.72
N TYR A 412 -42.38 -15.38 7.33
CA TYR A 412 -42.26 -16.77 6.81
C TYR A 412 -43.17 -17.08 5.61
N LEU A 413 -44.12 -16.21 5.29
CA LEU A 413 -45.16 -16.50 4.27
C LEU A 413 -44.99 -15.71 2.96
N THR A 414 -44.09 -14.76 2.87
CA THR A 414 -43.98 -13.89 1.68
C THR A 414 -42.70 -14.01 0.89
N GLY A 415 -41.73 -14.83 1.27
CA GLY A 415 -40.58 -15.20 0.44
C GLY A 415 -39.68 -14.06 -0.08
N HIS A 416 -39.85 -12.83 0.39
CA HIS A 416 -39.09 -11.65 0.01
C HIS A 416 -38.71 -10.80 1.22
N ASP A 417 -37.88 -11.35 2.10
CA ASP A 417 -37.09 -10.53 3.00
C ASP A 417 -35.63 -10.60 2.53
N ALA A 418 -35.26 -9.67 1.67
CA ALA A 418 -33.89 -9.25 1.58
C ALA A 418 -33.49 -8.77 2.99
N VAL A 419 -32.74 -9.60 3.73
CA VAL A 419 -32.00 -9.13 4.90
C VAL A 419 -31.32 -7.85 4.44
N PRO A 420 -31.53 -6.69 5.09
CA PRO A 420 -30.80 -5.50 4.74
C PRO A 420 -29.33 -5.84 4.99
N SER A 421 -28.61 -6.20 3.92
CA SER A 421 -27.16 -6.20 3.97
C SER A 421 -26.82 -4.78 4.39
N SER A 422 -26.23 -4.61 5.56
CA SER A 422 -25.68 -3.34 6.03
C SER A 422 -24.46 -3.01 5.14
N ASN A 423 -24.76 -2.69 3.88
CA ASN A 423 -23.81 -2.37 2.85
C ASN A 423 -23.33 -0.94 3.10
N THR A 424 -22.32 -0.77 3.96
CA THR A 424 -21.65 0.50 4.19
C THR A 424 -20.58 0.78 3.13
N ASP A 425 -20.44 -0.10 2.13
CA ASP A 425 -19.38 -0.06 1.13
C ASP A 425 -19.34 1.26 0.40
N ARG A 426 -18.25 1.99 0.57
CA ARG A 426 -17.96 3.29 -0.05
C ARG A 426 -19.10 4.32 0.03
N THR A 427 -20.06 4.08 0.91
CA THR A 427 -21.15 5.03 1.19
C THR A 427 -20.53 6.32 1.73
N PRO A 428 -20.80 7.48 1.10
CA PRO A 428 -20.30 8.76 1.60
C PRO A 428 -20.71 9.00 3.05
N LEU A 429 -19.86 9.65 3.83
CA LEU A 429 -20.10 9.94 5.25
C LEU A 429 -21.49 10.58 5.48
N SER A 430 -21.90 11.50 4.59
CA SER A 430 -23.20 12.18 4.65
C SER A 430 -24.39 11.24 4.54
N SER A 431 -24.22 10.08 3.94
CA SER A 431 -25.28 9.08 3.69
C SER A 431 -25.25 7.91 4.67
N LEU A 432 -24.29 7.88 5.60
CA LEU A 432 -24.22 6.85 6.63
C LEU A 432 -25.32 7.01 7.68
N PRO A 433 -25.89 5.91 8.22
CA PRO A 433 -26.83 5.94 9.36
C PRO A 433 -26.20 6.65 10.57
N ASN A 434 -27.03 7.33 11.37
CA ASN A 434 -26.56 8.05 12.55
C ASN A 434 -25.82 7.14 13.56
N SER A 435 -26.29 5.89 13.73
CA SER A 435 -25.64 4.90 14.59
C SER A 435 -24.21 4.59 14.12
N THR A 436 -24.03 4.39 12.83
CA THR A 436 -22.70 4.18 12.24
C THR A 436 -21.82 5.40 12.43
N ARG A 437 -22.32 6.61 12.13
CA ARG A 437 -21.55 7.85 12.32
C ARG A 437 -21.11 8.06 13.77
N GLN A 438 -21.96 7.73 14.73
CA GLN A 438 -21.61 7.79 16.15
C GLN A 438 -20.49 6.80 16.51
N ALA A 439 -20.51 5.59 15.92
CA ALA A 439 -19.42 4.65 16.09
C ALA A 439 -18.09 5.20 15.54
N LEU A 440 -18.12 5.91 14.41
CA LEU A 440 -16.89 6.50 13.81
C LEU A 440 -16.24 7.56 14.72
N GLN A 441 -17.02 8.31 15.49
CA GLN A 441 -16.52 9.36 16.39
C GLN A 441 -15.69 8.81 17.56
N ASN A 442 -15.91 7.55 17.95
CA ASN A 442 -15.17 6.87 19.00
C ASN A 442 -13.95 6.10 18.50
N HIS A 443 -13.65 6.23 17.20
CA HIS A 443 -12.51 5.57 16.59
C HIS A 443 -11.52 6.59 16.05
N TYR A 444 -10.22 6.24 16.12
CA TYR A 444 -9.11 7.06 15.64
C TYR A 444 -8.29 6.31 14.61
N VAL A 445 -7.79 7.04 13.63
CA VAL A 445 -6.88 6.55 12.60
C VAL A 445 -5.54 7.21 12.77
N ARG A 446 -4.48 6.42 12.76
CA ARG A 446 -3.11 6.92 12.68
C ARG A 446 -2.41 6.33 11.47
N ILE A 447 -1.69 7.16 10.75
CA ILE A 447 -0.80 6.75 9.67
C ILE A 447 0.64 6.83 10.17
N GLN A 448 1.40 5.75 10.02
CA GLN A 448 2.85 5.74 10.23
C GLN A 448 3.55 5.52 8.90
N TYR A 449 4.49 6.37 8.55
CA TYR A 449 5.37 6.20 7.40
C TYR A 449 6.78 5.86 7.90
N ASN A 450 7.26 4.66 7.54
CA ASN A 450 8.55 4.15 8.02
C ASN A 450 8.67 4.23 9.56
N ASP A 451 7.67 3.73 10.26
CA ASP A 451 7.57 3.70 11.73
C ASP A 451 7.49 5.09 12.40
N VAL A 452 7.25 6.15 11.62
CA VAL A 452 7.07 7.52 12.15
C VAL A 452 5.63 7.97 11.91
N PRO A 453 4.89 8.36 12.97
CA PRO A 453 3.55 8.93 12.82
C PRO A 453 3.57 10.19 11.95
N VAL A 454 2.62 10.31 11.04
CA VAL A 454 2.46 11.49 10.17
C VAL A 454 1.22 12.28 10.55
N ARG A 455 1.32 13.59 10.41
CA ARG A 455 0.25 14.53 10.67
C ARG A 455 -0.56 14.79 9.40
N ILE A 456 -1.88 14.63 9.46
CA ILE A 456 -2.81 14.94 8.37
C ILE A 456 -3.35 16.35 8.59
N PRO A 457 -3.12 17.32 7.67
CA PRO A 457 -3.46 18.73 7.91
C PRO A 457 -4.93 18.96 8.26
N GLY A 458 -5.87 18.34 7.56
CA GLY A 458 -7.30 18.53 7.80
C GLY A 458 -7.80 17.93 9.12
N CYS A 459 -7.10 16.92 9.65
CA CYS A 459 -7.37 16.39 10.99
C CYS A 459 -6.82 17.34 12.06
N ALA A 460 -5.59 17.77 11.90
CA ALA A 460 -4.92 18.63 12.85
C ALA A 460 -5.47 20.08 12.89
N ALA A 461 -6.16 20.53 11.85
CA ALA A 461 -6.69 21.88 11.76
C ALA A 461 -7.83 22.18 12.75
N LYS A 462 -8.48 21.15 13.30
CA LYS A 462 -9.61 21.26 14.21
C LYS A 462 -9.47 20.30 15.37
N THR A 463 -9.64 20.80 16.58
CA THR A 463 -9.49 20.00 17.81
C THR A 463 -10.47 18.84 17.92
N GLU A 464 -11.65 18.95 17.33
CA GLU A 464 -12.65 17.88 17.28
C GLU A 464 -12.30 16.76 16.29
N ASN A 465 -11.32 16.96 15.40
CA ASN A 465 -10.93 16.02 14.37
C ASN A 465 -9.74 15.12 14.77
N HIS A 466 -9.16 15.33 15.94
CA HIS A 466 -8.02 14.55 16.41
C HIS A 466 -8.10 14.24 17.92
N LEU A 467 -7.24 13.32 18.36
CA LEU A 467 -7.13 13.00 19.78
C LEU A 467 -6.61 14.22 20.55
N PRO A 468 -7.23 14.59 21.68
CA PRO A 468 -6.70 15.67 22.50
C PRO A 468 -5.23 15.44 22.89
N GLY A 469 -4.38 16.39 22.53
CA GLY A 469 -2.94 16.32 22.82
C GLY A 469 -2.08 15.59 21.77
N ASP A 470 -2.69 14.92 20.77
CA ASP A 470 -1.93 14.28 19.70
C ASP A 470 -2.64 14.40 18.33
N GLU A 471 -2.15 15.31 17.49
CA GLU A 471 -2.67 15.59 16.15
C GLU A 471 -2.39 14.48 15.12
N THR A 472 -1.61 13.45 15.47
CA THR A 472 -1.32 12.32 14.59
C THR A 472 -2.44 11.27 14.58
N PHE A 473 -3.32 11.30 15.60
CA PHE A 473 -4.51 10.47 15.67
C PHE A 473 -5.72 11.24 15.14
N CYS A 474 -6.09 11.00 13.90
CA CYS A 474 -7.27 11.55 13.27
C CYS A 474 -8.53 10.80 13.72
N THR A 475 -9.65 11.47 13.99
CA THR A 475 -10.92 10.74 14.15
C THR A 475 -11.28 10.03 12.86
N LEU A 476 -11.88 8.83 12.93
CA LEU A 476 -12.26 8.08 11.73
C LEU A 476 -13.28 8.85 10.89
N ASP A 477 -14.17 9.63 11.51
CA ASP A 477 -15.11 10.53 10.83
C ASP A 477 -14.39 11.56 9.96
N ALA A 478 -13.42 12.29 10.53
CA ALA A 478 -12.64 13.29 9.80
C ALA A 478 -11.76 12.67 8.71
N PHE A 479 -11.14 11.52 9.00
CA PHE A 479 -10.34 10.79 8.02
C PHE A 479 -11.19 10.34 6.82
N LYS A 480 -12.37 9.77 7.09
CA LYS A 480 -13.32 9.39 6.05
C LYS A 480 -13.77 10.61 5.24
N GLN A 481 -14.08 11.73 5.89
CA GLN A 481 -14.48 12.96 5.19
C GLN A 481 -13.42 13.45 4.21
N ILE A 482 -12.12 13.33 4.57
CA ILE A 482 -11.01 13.70 3.69
C ILE A 482 -10.93 12.73 2.50
N VAL A 483 -11.00 11.43 2.74
CA VAL A 483 -10.84 10.39 1.72
C VAL A 483 -12.05 10.36 0.77
N ASP A 484 -13.27 10.56 1.25
CA ASP A 484 -14.48 10.61 0.43
C ASP A 484 -14.41 11.69 -0.66
N LYS A 485 -13.66 12.78 -0.46
CA LYS A 485 -13.49 13.86 -1.46
C LYS A 485 -12.79 13.37 -2.73
N PHE A 486 -11.99 12.33 -2.64
CA PHE A 486 -11.28 11.74 -3.77
C PHE A 486 -11.48 10.24 -3.93
N THR A 487 -12.48 9.64 -3.31
CA THR A 487 -12.92 8.27 -3.60
C THR A 487 -13.79 8.27 -4.86
N PRO A 488 -13.47 7.48 -5.90
CA PRO A 488 -14.32 7.39 -7.08
C PRO A 488 -15.63 6.65 -6.76
N LYS A 489 -16.71 7.04 -7.42
CA LYS A 489 -18.00 6.33 -7.35
C LYS A 489 -18.01 5.11 -8.27
N ASN A 490 -17.43 5.26 -9.45
CA ASN A 490 -17.18 4.21 -10.42
C ASN A 490 -15.86 4.53 -11.15
N TRP A 491 -14.79 3.90 -10.72
CA TRP A 491 -13.45 4.18 -11.24
C TRP A 491 -13.34 3.92 -12.74
N ARG A 492 -13.96 2.83 -13.24
CA ARG A 492 -13.89 2.48 -14.67
C ARG A 492 -14.58 3.52 -15.54
N GLU A 493 -15.74 4.00 -15.14
CA GLU A 493 -16.47 5.05 -15.88
C GLU A 493 -15.74 6.38 -15.80
N GLU A 494 -15.25 6.76 -14.62
CA GLU A 494 -14.53 8.03 -14.43
C GLU A 494 -13.19 8.03 -15.19
N CYS A 495 -12.57 6.87 -15.41
CA CYS A 495 -11.35 6.71 -16.21
C CYS A 495 -11.49 7.07 -17.70
N VAL A 496 -12.70 7.17 -18.22
CA VAL A 496 -12.99 7.55 -19.62
C VAL A 496 -13.75 8.86 -19.76
N GLN A 497 -14.00 9.54 -18.64
CA GLN A 497 -14.58 10.89 -18.61
C GLN A 497 -13.48 11.96 -18.76
N ASN A 498 -13.87 13.19 -19.04
CA ASN A 498 -13.01 14.38 -19.13
C ASN A 498 -11.80 14.22 -20.07
N LEU A 499 -11.88 13.31 -21.04
CA LEU A 499 -10.82 13.12 -22.03
C LEU A 499 -10.69 14.39 -22.90
N GLY A 500 -9.45 14.93 -22.99
CA GLY A 500 -9.17 16.17 -23.70
C GLY A 500 -9.21 17.43 -22.84
N GLU A 501 -9.66 17.37 -21.59
CA GLU A 501 -9.55 18.50 -20.66
C GLU A 501 -8.11 18.67 -20.14
N GLY A 502 -7.79 19.90 -19.67
CA GLY A 502 -6.47 20.26 -19.14
C GLY A 502 -6.15 19.59 -17.79
N LEU A 503 -5.09 20.09 -17.13
CA LEU A 503 -4.61 19.59 -15.82
C LEU A 503 -5.65 19.75 -14.71
N TYR A 504 -6.43 20.81 -14.76
CA TYR A 504 -7.45 21.13 -13.78
C TYR A 504 -8.78 21.12 -14.52
N GLY A 505 -9.63 20.13 -14.24
CA GLY A 505 -10.98 20.06 -14.77
C GLY A 505 -11.86 21.17 -14.20
N LYS A 506 -13.09 21.29 -14.70
CA LYS A 506 -14.04 22.32 -14.23
C LYS A 506 -14.32 22.23 -12.72
N ASP A 507 -14.25 21.03 -12.17
CA ASP A 507 -14.46 20.74 -10.74
C ASP A 507 -13.21 20.98 -9.86
N ASP A 508 -12.02 21.14 -10.47
CA ASP A 508 -10.76 21.45 -9.78
C ASP A 508 -10.49 22.99 -9.73
N ALA A 509 -11.45 23.81 -10.14
CA ALA A 509 -11.31 25.27 -10.16
C ALA A 509 -11.08 25.88 -8.76
N GLU A 510 -11.46 25.20 -7.69
CA GLU A 510 -10.96 25.44 -6.34
C GLU A 510 -9.80 24.48 -6.10
N LYS A 511 -8.59 25.01 -5.88
CA LYS A 511 -7.41 24.25 -5.46
C LYS A 511 -7.79 23.37 -4.27
N ALA A 512 -8.22 22.17 -4.54
CA ALA A 512 -8.54 21.21 -3.49
C ALA A 512 -7.22 20.76 -2.86
N VAL A 513 -6.84 21.46 -1.80
CA VAL A 513 -5.62 21.17 -1.05
C VAL A 513 -5.69 19.75 -0.52
N ALA A 514 -4.65 18.98 -0.78
CA ALA A 514 -4.57 17.61 -0.30
C ALA A 514 -4.61 17.57 1.23
N GLY A 515 -5.31 16.58 1.78
CA GLY A 515 -5.41 16.38 3.24
C GLY A 515 -6.43 17.24 3.97
N PHE A 516 -7.28 17.99 3.25
CA PHE A 516 -8.37 18.76 3.85
C PHE A 516 -9.75 18.30 3.38
#